data_5324ba80079ceec26a01250c9690c57f
#
_entry.id   5324ba80079ceec26a01250c9690c57f
#
_cell.length_a   1.000
_cell.length_b   1.000
_cell.length_c   1.000
_cell.angle_alpha   90.00
_cell.angle_beta   90.00
_cell.angle_gamma   90.00
#
_symmetry.space_group_name_H-M   'P 1'
#
loop_
_entity.id
_entity.type
_entity.pdbx_description
1 polymer ?
#
loop_
_entity_poly.entity_id
_entity_poly.type
_entity_poly.pdbx_seq_one_letter_code
_entity_poly.pdbx_strand_id
1 'polypeptide(L)'
;MDTYVILRRNGWPNPGALQEAAARSSQVGDEEMSDDIRWIRSYVLEEGGEAVGTVCIYQASSPEAIREHAQRADLPADEIISVADTVIVRPDPEVAAA
;
A
#
# COMPACT_ATOMS: atom_id res chain seq x y z
N MET A 1 14.36 -8.52 -2.93
CA MET A 1 13.20 -7.73 -3.39
C MET A 1 13.52 -6.24 -3.33
N ASP A 2 13.09 -5.50 -4.31
CA ASP A 2 13.27 -4.06 -4.31
C ASP A 2 12.11 -3.36 -3.61
N THR A 3 12.33 -2.12 -3.20
CA THR A 3 11.32 -1.32 -2.52
C THR A 3 10.60 -0.41 -3.51
N TYR A 4 9.29 -0.29 -3.36
CA TYR A 4 8.44 0.53 -4.21
C TYR A 4 7.50 1.39 -3.39
N VAL A 5 7.22 2.58 -3.91
CA VAL A 5 6.14 3.45 -3.41
C VAL A 5 4.97 3.30 -4.37
N ILE A 6 3.79 3.05 -3.83
CA ILE A 6 2.58 2.90 -4.62
C ILE A 6 1.61 3.99 -4.20
N LEU A 7 1.21 4.82 -5.16
CA LEU A 7 0.23 5.87 -4.93
C LEU A 7 -1.15 5.41 -5.37
N ARG A 8 -2.12 5.59 -4.49
CA ARG A 8 -3.53 5.33 -4.74
C ARG A 8 -4.32 6.54 -4.29
N ARG A 9 -4.50 7.50 -5.20
CA ARG A 9 -5.17 8.77 -4.91
C ARG A 9 -6.67 8.60 -5.05
N ASN A 10 -7.42 9.13 -4.08
CA ASN A 10 -8.89 9.05 -4.07
C ASN A 10 -9.39 7.62 -4.28
N GLY A 11 -8.69 6.64 -3.73
CA GLY A 11 -8.95 5.23 -4.00
C GLY A 11 -10.23 4.69 -3.39
N TRP A 12 -10.70 5.30 -2.30
CA TRP A 12 -11.86 4.82 -1.57
C TRP A 12 -12.74 5.97 -1.11
N PRO A 13 -14.09 5.77 -1.14
CA PRO A 13 -15.02 6.85 -0.77
C PRO A 13 -15.03 7.15 0.74
N ASN A 14 -14.59 6.23 1.57
CA ASN A 14 -14.58 6.37 3.02
C ASN A 14 -13.59 5.40 3.66
N PRO A 15 -13.22 5.60 4.95
CA PRO A 15 -12.28 4.73 5.64
C PRO A 15 -12.73 3.26 5.75
N GLY A 16 -14.03 3.00 5.83
CA GLY A 16 -14.55 1.63 5.90
C GLY A 16 -14.24 0.83 4.64
N ALA A 17 -14.39 1.45 3.47
CA ALA A 17 -14.04 0.82 2.20
C ALA A 17 -12.53 0.53 2.12
N LEU A 18 -11.71 1.44 2.65
CA LEU A 18 -10.27 1.22 2.73
C LEU A 18 -9.93 0.03 3.62
N GLN A 19 -10.59 -0.12 4.78
CA GLN A 19 -10.33 -1.24 5.68
C GLN A 19 -10.62 -2.58 5.02
N GLU A 20 -11.70 -2.67 4.27
CA GLU A 20 -12.03 -3.89 3.51
C GLU A 20 -10.96 -4.19 2.47
N ALA A 21 -10.52 -3.17 1.75
CA ALA A 21 -9.45 -3.31 0.75
C ALA A 21 -8.13 -3.74 1.40
N ALA A 22 -7.80 -3.17 2.56
CA ALA A 22 -6.58 -3.53 3.30
C ALA A 22 -6.61 -4.99 3.74
N ALA A 23 -7.75 -5.49 4.17
CA ALA A 23 -7.90 -6.90 4.55
C ALA A 23 -7.66 -7.82 3.34
N ARG A 24 -8.22 -7.49 2.17
CA ARG A 24 -7.96 -8.24 0.93
C ARG A 24 -6.49 -8.19 0.54
N SER A 25 -5.89 -7.00 0.66
CA SER A 25 -4.48 -6.79 0.34
C SER A 25 -3.56 -7.67 1.18
N SER A 26 -3.79 -7.71 2.49
CA SER A 26 -3.02 -8.55 3.41
C SER A 26 -3.20 -10.03 3.05
N GLN A 27 -4.42 -10.46 2.80
CA GLN A 27 -4.69 -11.85 2.48
C GLN A 27 -3.97 -12.28 1.20
N VAL A 28 -4.07 -11.50 0.14
CA VAL A 28 -3.40 -11.82 -1.12
C VAL A 28 -1.88 -11.83 -0.94
N GLY A 29 -1.34 -10.81 -0.30
CA GLY A 29 0.11 -10.70 -0.08
C GLY A 29 0.66 -11.85 0.75
N ASP A 30 0.00 -12.18 1.86
CA ASP A 30 0.51 -13.16 2.81
C ASP A 30 0.22 -14.60 2.39
N GLU A 31 -0.90 -14.86 1.75
CA GLU A 31 -1.32 -16.23 1.44
C GLU A 31 -1.04 -16.65 -0.02
N GLU A 32 -1.07 -15.71 -0.96
CA GLU A 32 -0.95 -16.04 -2.38
C GLU A 32 0.36 -15.57 -3.00
N MET A 33 0.96 -14.51 -2.48
CA MET A 33 2.12 -13.86 -3.10
C MET A 33 3.25 -13.57 -2.12
N SER A 34 3.38 -14.35 -1.05
CA SER A 34 4.36 -14.10 0.01
C SER A 34 5.81 -14.12 -0.50
N ASP A 35 6.09 -14.81 -1.59
CA ASP A 35 7.43 -14.86 -2.18
C ASP A 35 7.75 -13.63 -3.05
N ASP A 36 6.73 -12.90 -3.47
CA ASP A 36 6.87 -11.79 -4.43
C ASP A 36 6.47 -10.43 -3.88
N ILE A 37 5.70 -10.40 -2.79
CA ILE A 37 5.14 -9.15 -2.23
C ILE A 37 5.30 -9.16 -0.72
N ARG A 38 5.74 -8.01 -0.20
CA ARG A 38 5.77 -7.77 1.24
C ARG A 38 5.29 -6.34 1.51
N TRP A 39 4.17 -6.22 2.19
CA TRP A 39 3.62 -4.93 2.57
C TRP A 39 4.34 -4.43 3.82
N ILE A 40 4.99 -3.27 3.73
CA ILE A 40 5.79 -2.72 4.82
C ILE A 40 4.96 -1.76 5.65
N ARG A 41 4.37 -0.74 5.02
CA ARG A 41 3.52 0.24 5.69
C ARG A 41 2.73 1.04 4.67
N SER A 42 1.73 1.77 5.18
CA SER A 42 0.96 2.70 4.35
C SER A 42 0.62 3.94 5.16
N TYR A 43 0.59 5.06 4.46
CA TYR A 43 0.04 6.30 4.99
C TYR A 43 -1.31 6.51 4.32
N VAL A 44 -2.33 6.76 5.13
CA VAL A 44 -3.68 7.05 4.62
C VAL A 44 -3.81 8.55 4.44
N LEU A 45 -4.22 8.98 3.26
CA LEU A 45 -4.29 10.38 2.88
C LEU A 45 -5.73 10.87 2.95
N GLU A 46 -5.90 12.07 3.52
CA GLU A 46 -7.17 12.77 3.46
C GLU A 46 -7.32 13.38 2.07
N GLU A 47 -8.38 13.03 1.36
CA GLU A 47 -8.58 13.45 -0.03
C GLU A 47 -9.73 14.45 -0.21
N GLY A 48 -10.46 14.76 0.87
CA GLY A 48 -11.61 15.64 0.86
C GLY A 48 -12.89 14.91 1.28
N GLY A 49 -13.66 15.52 2.17
CA GLY A 49 -14.82 14.85 2.77
C GLY A 49 -14.38 13.58 3.48
N GLU A 50 -15.01 12.46 3.15
CA GLU A 50 -14.65 11.15 3.73
C GLU A 50 -13.73 10.34 2.83
N ALA A 51 -13.45 10.83 1.62
CA ALA A 51 -12.60 10.11 0.67
C ALA A 51 -11.16 10.00 1.17
N VAL A 52 -10.55 8.85 0.92
CA VAL A 52 -9.18 8.57 1.32
C VAL A 52 -8.38 7.96 0.17
N GLY A 53 -7.07 8.20 0.22
CA GLY A 53 -6.11 7.53 -0.64
C GLY A 53 -5.00 6.96 0.19
N THR A 54 -3.97 6.41 -0.42
CA THR A 54 -2.81 5.86 0.30
C THR A 54 -1.50 6.13 -0.41
N VAL A 55 -0.45 6.24 0.40
CA VAL A 55 0.94 6.04 -0.02
C VAL A 55 1.38 4.75 0.64
N CYS A 56 1.64 3.72 -0.15
CA CYS A 56 2.03 2.41 0.37
C CYS A 56 3.49 2.12 0.06
N ILE A 57 4.18 1.54 1.02
CA ILE A 57 5.57 1.09 0.87
C ILE A 57 5.56 -0.42 0.84
N TYR A 58 6.03 -0.99 -0.26
CA TYR A 58 6.10 -2.43 -0.47
C TYR A 58 7.50 -2.85 -0.86
N GLN A 59 7.86 -4.08 -0.54
CA GLN A 59 8.93 -4.79 -1.22
C GLN A 59 8.31 -5.77 -2.19
N ALA A 60 8.88 -5.87 -3.38
CA ALA A 60 8.36 -6.77 -4.40
C ALA A 60 9.49 -7.28 -5.29
N SER A 61 9.26 -8.42 -5.92
CA SER A 61 10.21 -9.00 -6.87
C SER A 61 10.27 -8.20 -8.17
N SER A 62 9.20 -7.52 -8.53
CA SER A 62 9.10 -6.70 -9.74
C SER A 62 7.91 -5.77 -9.67
N PRO A 63 7.85 -4.70 -10.50
CA PRO A 63 6.64 -3.88 -10.63
C PRO A 63 5.43 -4.69 -11.10
N GLU A 64 5.64 -5.70 -11.92
CA GLU A 64 4.57 -6.58 -12.42
C GLU A 64 3.93 -7.34 -11.27
N ALA A 65 4.71 -7.78 -10.28
CA ALA A 65 4.18 -8.45 -9.09
C ALA A 65 3.24 -7.53 -8.32
N ILE A 66 3.57 -6.24 -8.24
CA ILE A 66 2.70 -5.25 -7.59
C ILE A 66 1.39 -5.10 -8.35
N ARG A 67 1.45 -5.05 -9.67
CA ARG A 67 0.23 -4.94 -10.50
C ARG A 67 -0.64 -6.17 -10.34
N GLU A 68 -0.03 -7.36 -10.32
CA GLU A 68 -0.77 -8.61 -10.11
C GLU A 68 -1.42 -8.63 -8.72
N HIS A 69 -0.69 -8.21 -7.69
CA HIS A 69 -1.24 -8.10 -6.33
C HIS A 69 -2.44 -7.16 -6.29
N ALA A 70 -2.32 -5.98 -6.90
CA ALA A 70 -3.41 -5.02 -6.94
C ALA A 70 -4.63 -5.59 -7.67
N GLN A 71 -4.42 -6.31 -8.74
CA GLN A 71 -5.51 -6.95 -9.50
C GLN A 71 -6.21 -8.02 -8.67
N ARG A 72 -5.45 -8.90 -8.01
CA ARG A 72 -6.01 -9.96 -7.18
C ARG A 72 -6.76 -9.43 -5.96
N ALA A 73 -6.24 -8.36 -5.36
CA ALA A 73 -6.84 -7.74 -4.18
C ALA A 73 -7.91 -6.70 -4.52
N ASP A 74 -8.14 -6.45 -5.81
CA ASP A 74 -9.08 -5.44 -6.29
C ASP A 74 -8.76 -4.05 -5.72
N LEU A 75 -7.53 -3.61 -5.97
CA LEU A 75 -7.04 -2.30 -5.53
C LEU A 75 -6.66 -1.43 -6.72
N PRO A 76 -6.87 -0.11 -6.63
CA PRO A 76 -6.27 0.77 -7.61
C PRO A 76 -4.75 0.78 -7.46
N ALA A 77 -4.03 1.07 -8.52
CA ALA A 77 -2.58 1.28 -8.48
C ALA A 77 -2.26 2.36 -9.50
N ASP A 78 -2.39 3.61 -9.07
CA ASP A 78 -2.25 4.76 -9.96
C ASP A 78 -0.80 4.93 -10.40
N GLU A 79 0.13 4.78 -9.47
CA GLU A 79 1.54 4.96 -9.73
C GLU A 79 2.37 4.00 -8.90
N ILE A 80 3.35 3.37 -9.53
CA ILE A 80 4.30 2.46 -8.90
C ILE A 80 5.69 3.02 -9.15
N ILE A 81 6.39 3.43 -8.08
CA ILE A 81 7.65 4.14 -8.19
C ILE A 81 8.75 3.33 -7.51
N SER A 82 9.82 3.03 -8.23
CA SER A 82 11.01 2.39 -7.68
C SER A 82 11.69 3.33 -6.69
N VAL A 83 12.04 2.80 -5.53
CA VAL A 83 12.80 3.55 -4.52
C VAL A 83 14.29 3.32 -4.77
N ALA A 84 15.02 4.40 -5.02
CA ALA A 84 16.45 4.33 -5.27
C ALA A 84 17.25 4.18 -3.98
N ASP A 85 16.83 4.85 -2.92
CA ASP A 85 17.54 4.87 -1.64
C ASP A 85 16.58 5.29 -0.53
N THR A 86 16.91 4.95 0.71
CA THR A 86 16.10 5.28 1.87
C THR A 86 16.94 6.05 2.87
N VAL A 87 16.47 7.23 3.26
CA VAL A 87 17.10 8.04 4.29
C VAL A 87 16.18 8.04 5.50
N ILE A 88 16.67 7.49 6.62
CA ILE A 88 15.91 7.43 7.86
C ILE A 88 16.57 8.38 8.86
N VAL A 89 15.86 9.45 9.21
CA VAL A 89 16.32 10.41 10.20
C VAL A 89 15.90 9.93 11.60
N ARG A 90 14.70 9.43 11.71
CA ARG A 90 14.15 8.83 12.94
C ARG A 90 13.02 7.88 12.56
N PRO A 91 12.65 6.94 13.45
CA PRO A 91 11.55 6.03 13.14
C PRO A 91 10.22 6.76 13.01
N ASP A 92 9.25 6.12 12.35
CA ASP A 92 7.91 6.66 12.25
C ASP A 92 7.34 6.93 13.65
N PRO A 93 6.51 7.99 13.79
CA PRO A 93 5.81 8.23 15.04
C PRO A 93 4.92 7.05 15.38
N GLU A 94 4.75 6.79 16.68
CA GLU A 94 3.80 5.80 17.11
C GLU A 94 2.38 6.24 16.74
N VAL A 95 1.57 5.27 16.32
CA VAL A 95 0.16 5.53 16.08
C VAL A 95 -0.51 5.82 17.41
N ALA A 96 -1.19 6.97 17.52
CA ALA A 96 -1.88 7.33 18.74
C ALA A 96 -2.91 6.25 19.09
N ALA A 97 -2.87 5.81 20.33
CA ALA A 97 -3.89 4.91 20.85
C ALA A 97 -5.22 5.65 20.87
N ALA A 98 -6.19 5.13 20.15
CA ALA A 98 -7.50 5.75 20.08
C ALA A 98 -8.29 5.48 21.37
#